data_d150b2288675ae90a2aaa39cada084ba
#
_entry.id   d150b2288675ae90a2aaa39cada084ba
#
_cell.length_a   1.000
_cell.length_b   1.000
_cell.length_c   1.000
_cell.angle_alpha   90.00
_cell.angle_beta   90.00
_cell.angle_gamma   90.00
#
_symmetry.space_group_name_H-M   'P 1'
#
loop_
_entity.id
_entity.type
_entity.pdbx_description
1 polymer ?
#
loop_
_entity_poly.entity_id
_entity_poly.type
_entity_poly.pdbx_seq_one_letter_code
_entity_poly.pdbx_strand_id
1 'polypeptide(L)'
;MTKLAVLSISLILMSGPAINGSLPLMKESLGVSQSQVELLSTIPNFAVIIFITLSSFIANRIGLKRTVTIGLLIAGIGGAMPLLFPTYQVIFLSRFLLGAGYGLFNSLAVSVISTLFSGDTRATLLGIRNSTESIGQAIFTALAGLLLILGWRYSFAIYLIAFPILLFFIIFVPDVKDEKVVSEEKQVKEKLPASVYFFVLFAIVLVMNSYAITVRFPSLAAEINGMNYNASGYLALMPIMGIVTGFIFGAVNKVLKKNTVILGLLLNIIVNLLIGFASGNYAILLIGLFLSGVPNAFCFPYIYNSLGTITNSKKSLNLSTSLVLIGCNIGGFISPVAMEVIQKVTGSNDLAAPFPIFIGLILLILLGVLYLNYAPKKIL
;
A
#
# COMPACT_ATOMS: atom_id res chain seq x y z
N MET A 1 23.19 11.23 11.99
CA MET A 1 22.97 9.78 11.88
C MET A 1 21.58 9.36 12.35
N THR A 2 21.09 9.77 13.54
CA THR A 2 19.76 9.41 14.07
C THR A 2 18.61 9.69 13.08
N LYS A 3 18.61 10.86 12.41
CA LYS A 3 17.57 11.20 11.41
C LYS A 3 17.54 10.18 10.26
N LEU A 4 18.71 9.81 9.74
CA LEU A 4 18.82 8.82 8.66
C LEU A 4 18.42 7.41 9.12
N ALA A 5 18.80 7.03 10.37
CA ALA A 5 18.43 5.74 10.93
C ALA A 5 16.92 5.58 11.10
N VAL A 6 16.22 6.64 11.50
CA VAL A 6 14.76 6.61 11.62
C VAL A 6 14.07 6.61 10.24
N LEU A 7 14.62 7.35 9.26
CA LEU A 7 14.09 7.36 7.90
C LEU A 7 14.34 6.04 7.15
N SER A 8 15.46 5.34 7.44
CA SER A 8 15.79 4.07 6.77
C SER A 8 14.75 2.96 7.00
N ILE A 9 14.04 3.00 8.14
CA ILE A 9 12.93 2.07 8.41
C ILE A 9 11.83 2.21 7.35
N SER A 10 11.59 3.44 6.89
CA SER A 10 10.52 3.73 5.92
C SER A 10 10.84 3.21 4.52
N LEU A 11 12.12 2.99 4.19
CA LEU A 11 12.50 2.38 2.91
C LEU A 11 11.88 0.99 2.71
N ILE A 12 11.89 0.15 3.77
CA ILE A 12 11.43 -1.23 3.66
C ILE A 12 9.91 -1.36 3.75
N LEU A 13 9.21 -0.36 4.28
CA LEU A 13 7.80 -0.45 4.64
C LEU A 13 6.89 -0.76 3.45
N MET A 14 7.20 -0.24 2.27
CA MET A 14 6.44 -0.44 1.04
C MET A 14 7.07 -1.48 0.09
N SER A 15 8.01 -2.31 0.58
CA SER A 15 8.64 -3.35 -0.22
C SER A 15 7.79 -4.61 -0.40
N GLY A 16 6.61 -4.69 0.24
CA GLY A 16 5.69 -5.82 0.11
C GLY A 16 5.42 -6.23 -1.35
N PRO A 17 4.99 -5.33 -2.24
CA PRO A 17 4.73 -5.62 -3.65
C PRO A 17 5.99 -5.80 -4.51
N ALA A 18 7.19 -5.64 -3.99
CA ALA A 18 8.43 -5.69 -4.77
C ALA A 18 8.62 -7.02 -5.55
N ILE A 19 8.10 -8.12 -5.03
CA ILE A 19 8.16 -9.44 -5.66
C ILE A 19 7.11 -9.64 -6.77
N ASN A 20 6.23 -8.67 -7.04
CA ASN A 20 5.12 -8.86 -7.98
C ASN A 20 5.58 -9.28 -9.38
N GLY A 21 6.74 -8.80 -9.85
CA GLY A 21 7.32 -9.23 -11.12
C GLY A 21 7.65 -10.72 -11.20
N SER A 22 7.82 -11.40 -10.06
CA SER A 22 8.10 -12.83 -10.02
C SER A 22 6.85 -13.72 -9.96
N LEU A 23 5.64 -13.15 -9.81
CA LEU A 23 4.40 -13.90 -9.64
C LEU A 23 4.10 -14.90 -10.79
N PRO A 24 4.31 -14.57 -12.08
CA PRO A 24 4.08 -15.54 -13.15
C PRO A 24 4.94 -16.78 -13.02
N LEU A 25 6.25 -16.61 -12.78
CA LEU A 25 7.20 -17.72 -12.60
C LEU A 25 6.93 -18.50 -11.31
N MET A 26 6.51 -17.81 -10.23
CA MET A 26 6.09 -18.49 -9.00
C MET A 26 4.84 -19.33 -9.22
N LYS A 27 3.85 -18.83 -9.95
CA LYS A 27 2.62 -19.57 -10.29
C LYS A 27 2.95 -20.87 -11.00
N GLU A 28 3.79 -20.81 -12.02
CA GLU A 28 4.22 -21.97 -12.81
C GLU A 28 5.01 -22.97 -11.94
N SER A 29 6.04 -22.48 -11.23
CA SER A 29 6.93 -23.30 -10.40
C SER A 29 6.24 -23.99 -9.24
N LEU A 30 5.25 -23.34 -8.61
CA LEU A 30 4.51 -23.86 -7.45
C LEU A 30 3.26 -24.63 -7.85
N GLY A 31 2.83 -24.60 -9.11
CA GLY A 31 1.62 -25.25 -9.60
C GLY A 31 0.33 -24.73 -8.94
N VAL A 32 0.25 -23.45 -8.63
CA VAL A 32 -0.88 -22.82 -7.92
C VAL A 32 -1.75 -21.98 -8.85
N SER A 33 -2.98 -21.65 -8.40
CA SER A 33 -3.88 -20.82 -9.16
C SER A 33 -3.40 -19.34 -9.22
N GLN A 34 -3.97 -18.57 -10.15
CA GLN A 34 -3.68 -17.14 -10.29
C GLN A 34 -3.98 -16.37 -8.99
N SER A 35 -5.14 -16.62 -8.40
CA SER A 35 -5.54 -15.98 -7.14
C SER A 35 -4.62 -16.36 -5.98
N GLN A 36 -4.20 -17.63 -5.89
CA GLN A 36 -3.28 -18.07 -4.85
C GLN A 36 -1.92 -17.39 -4.93
N VAL A 37 -1.33 -17.25 -6.12
CA VAL A 37 -0.04 -16.58 -6.25
C VAL A 37 -0.15 -15.07 -5.99
N GLU A 38 -1.23 -14.43 -6.44
CA GLU A 38 -1.49 -13.01 -6.16
C GLU A 38 -1.72 -12.74 -4.67
N LEU A 39 -2.38 -13.66 -3.97
CA LEU A 39 -2.59 -13.60 -2.53
C LEU A 39 -1.25 -13.53 -1.76
N LEU A 40 -0.20 -14.20 -2.23
CA LEU A 40 1.13 -14.10 -1.63
C LEU A 40 1.67 -12.66 -1.61
N SER A 41 1.32 -11.82 -2.58
CA SER A 41 1.68 -10.41 -2.58
C SER A 41 0.86 -9.57 -1.60
N THR A 42 -0.39 -9.94 -1.34
CA THR A 42 -1.36 -9.12 -0.59
C THR A 42 -1.56 -9.54 0.86
N ILE A 43 -1.19 -10.77 1.24
CA ILE A 43 -1.29 -11.27 2.62
C ILE A 43 -0.57 -10.39 3.66
N PRO A 44 0.54 -9.68 3.36
CA PRO A 44 1.14 -8.75 4.30
C PRO A 44 0.16 -7.68 4.79
N ASN A 45 -0.75 -7.19 3.94
CA ASN A 45 -1.74 -6.18 4.33
C ASN A 45 -2.68 -6.70 5.43
N PHE A 46 -3.08 -7.97 5.37
CA PHE A 46 -3.88 -8.60 6.42
C PHE A 46 -3.12 -8.65 7.75
N ALA A 47 -1.87 -9.09 7.73
CA ALA A 47 -1.04 -9.13 8.93
C ALA A 47 -0.80 -7.72 9.51
N VAL A 48 -0.61 -6.71 8.65
CA VAL A 48 -0.46 -5.30 9.09
C VAL A 48 -1.66 -4.85 9.91
N ILE A 49 -2.91 -5.16 9.51
CA ILE A 49 -4.12 -4.77 10.26
C ILE A 49 -4.06 -5.29 11.71
N ILE A 50 -3.66 -6.55 11.88
CA ILE A 50 -3.57 -7.17 13.20
C ILE A 50 -2.44 -6.54 14.03
N PHE A 51 -1.24 -6.46 13.46
CA PHE A 51 -0.05 -6.10 14.21
C PHE A 51 0.11 -4.59 14.41
N ILE A 52 -0.48 -3.73 13.57
CA ILE A 52 -0.53 -2.28 13.84
C ILE A 52 -1.36 -1.97 15.08
N THR A 53 -2.44 -2.72 15.29
CA THR A 53 -3.28 -2.59 16.50
C THR A 53 -2.54 -3.07 17.75
N LEU A 54 -1.79 -4.16 17.63
CA LEU A 54 -1.01 -4.72 18.72
C LEU A 54 0.27 -3.93 19.04
N SER A 55 0.78 -3.16 18.08
CA SER A 55 2.08 -2.47 18.17
C SER A 55 2.15 -1.52 19.36
N SER A 56 1.10 -0.72 19.59
CA SER A 56 1.05 0.23 20.72
C SER A 56 1.00 -0.49 22.07
N PHE A 57 0.27 -1.61 22.15
CA PHE A 57 0.21 -2.41 23.37
C PHE A 57 1.56 -3.07 23.70
N ILE A 58 2.25 -3.60 22.68
CA ILE A 58 3.59 -4.18 22.85
C ILE A 58 4.59 -3.09 23.20
N ALA A 59 4.56 -1.94 22.53
CA ALA A 59 5.45 -0.82 22.80
C ALA A 59 5.32 -0.28 24.22
N ASN A 60 4.09 -0.25 24.77
CA ASN A 60 3.86 0.15 26.16
C ASN A 60 4.45 -0.82 27.20
N ARG A 61 4.70 -2.09 26.82
CA ARG A 61 5.30 -3.09 27.72
C ARG A 61 6.81 -3.20 27.60
N ILE A 62 7.36 -3.17 26.39
CA ILE A 62 8.78 -3.44 26.15
C ILE A 62 9.54 -2.22 25.63
N GLY A 63 8.86 -1.10 25.35
CA GLY A 63 9.42 0.15 24.86
C GLY A 63 9.38 0.26 23.32
N LEU A 64 9.36 1.51 22.82
CA LEU A 64 9.27 1.84 21.39
C LEU A 64 10.41 1.22 20.58
N LYS A 65 11.66 1.46 21.01
CA LYS A 65 12.85 1.01 20.28
C LYS A 65 12.87 -0.50 20.15
N ARG A 66 12.60 -1.24 21.23
CA ARG A 66 12.60 -2.72 21.21
C ARG A 66 11.50 -3.27 20.29
N THR A 67 10.31 -2.66 20.30
CA THR A 67 9.21 -3.11 19.43
C THR A 67 9.56 -2.92 17.96
N VAL A 68 10.14 -1.78 17.58
CA VAL A 68 10.62 -1.53 16.20
C VAL A 68 11.72 -2.52 15.82
N THR A 69 12.68 -2.78 16.74
CA THR A 69 13.76 -3.75 16.54
C THR A 69 13.21 -5.15 16.25
N ILE A 70 12.26 -5.63 17.06
CA ILE A 70 11.59 -6.92 16.87
C ILE A 70 10.84 -6.94 15.53
N GLY A 71 10.12 -5.87 15.20
CA GLY A 71 9.40 -5.77 13.92
C GLY A 71 10.33 -5.87 12.71
N LEU A 72 11.48 -5.18 12.72
CA LEU A 72 12.49 -5.26 11.66
C LEU A 72 13.12 -6.66 11.57
N LEU A 73 13.38 -7.30 12.71
CA LEU A 73 13.92 -8.66 12.76
C LEU A 73 12.94 -9.68 12.15
N ILE A 74 11.66 -9.59 12.54
CA ILE A 74 10.59 -10.46 12.00
C ILE A 74 10.44 -10.22 10.50
N ALA A 75 10.46 -8.96 10.04
CA ALA A 75 10.36 -8.64 8.62
C ALA A 75 11.54 -9.18 7.80
N GLY A 76 12.76 -9.09 8.33
CA GLY A 76 13.96 -9.60 7.67
C GLY A 76 13.99 -11.12 7.60
N ILE A 77 13.81 -11.81 8.72
CA ILE A 77 13.78 -13.27 8.76
C ILE A 77 12.57 -13.79 7.95
N GLY A 78 11.36 -13.29 8.26
CA GLY A 78 10.16 -13.70 7.58
C GLY A 78 10.26 -13.46 6.07
N GLY A 79 10.64 -12.26 5.64
CA GLY A 79 10.76 -11.92 4.23
C GLY A 79 11.75 -12.79 3.45
N ALA A 80 12.87 -13.17 4.06
CA ALA A 80 13.93 -13.94 3.41
C ALA A 80 13.72 -15.48 3.44
N MET A 81 12.78 -16.01 4.22
CA MET A 81 12.53 -17.47 4.33
C MET A 81 12.40 -18.20 2.99
N PRO A 82 11.76 -17.65 1.94
CA PRO A 82 11.61 -18.34 0.65
C PRO A 82 12.91 -18.61 -0.09
N LEU A 83 14.00 -17.93 0.26
CA LEU A 83 15.34 -18.23 -0.27
C LEU A 83 15.78 -19.66 0.04
N LEU A 84 15.45 -20.14 1.23
CA LEU A 84 15.84 -21.46 1.73
C LEU A 84 14.76 -22.50 1.46
N PHE A 85 13.51 -22.15 1.62
CA PHE A 85 12.37 -23.06 1.54
C PHE A 85 11.29 -22.53 0.58
N PRO A 86 11.45 -22.73 -0.75
CA PRO A 86 10.58 -22.16 -1.78
C PRO A 86 9.29 -22.97 -2.00
N THR A 87 8.53 -23.22 -0.93
CA THR A 87 7.21 -23.88 -1.00
C THR A 87 6.09 -22.88 -0.74
N TYR A 88 4.89 -23.14 -1.28
CA TYR A 88 3.75 -22.22 -1.13
C TYR A 88 3.45 -21.89 0.34
N GLN A 89 3.45 -22.88 1.22
CA GLN A 89 3.14 -22.72 2.65
C GLN A 89 4.19 -21.85 3.35
N VAL A 90 5.47 -22.05 3.05
CA VAL A 90 6.56 -21.23 3.62
C VAL A 90 6.50 -19.80 3.08
N ILE A 91 6.21 -19.64 1.79
CA ILE A 91 6.06 -18.29 1.21
C ILE A 91 4.86 -17.59 1.85
N PHE A 92 3.73 -18.27 2.03
CA PHE A 92 2.56 -17.69 2.70
C PHE A 92 2.89 -17.24 4.13
N LEU A 93 3.55 -18.10 4.92
CA LEU A 93 4.01 -17.74 6.26
C LEU A 93 5.01 -16.58 6.24
N SER A 94 5.97 -16.62 5.32
CA SER A 94 6.95 -15.56 5.07
C SER A 94 6.26 -14.20 4.85
N ARG A 95 5.26 -14.17 4.00
CA ARG A 95 4.50 -12.95 3.66
C ARG A 95 3.68 -12.45 4.86
N PHE A 96 3.10 -13.36 5.63
CA PHE A 96 2.40 -13.02 6.87
C PHE A 96 3.36 -12.44 7.91
N LEU A 97 4.52 -13.05 8.13
CA LEU A 97 5.55 -12.54 9.05
C LEU A 97 6.10 -11.18 8.61
N LEU A 98 6.32 -11.00 7.30
CA LEU A 98 6.72 -9.71 6.75
C LEU A 98 5.72 -8.61 7.11
N GLY A 99 4.43 -8.87 6.90
CA GLY A 99 3.35 -7.95 7.26
C GLY A 99 3.22 -7.73 8.77
N ALA A 100 3.45 -8.78 9.57
CA ALA A 100 3.50 -8.66 11.04
C ALA A 100 4.62 -7.71 11.48
N GLY A 101 5.81 -7.85 10.91
CA GLY A 101 6.92 -6.92 11.14
C GLY A 101 6.56 -5.49 10.78
N TYR A 102 5.98 -5.27 9.58
CA TYR A 102 5.54 -3.95 9.13
C TYR A 102 4.50 -3.34 10.07
N GLY A 103 3.50 -4.11 10.49
CA GLY A 103 2.49 -3.66 11.44
C GLY A 103 3.08 -3.23 12.78
N LEU A 104 4.11 -3.94 13.25
CA LEU A 104 4.78 -3.60 14.51
C LEU A 104 5.51 -2.26 14.46
N PHE A 105 6.17 -1.91 13.36
CA PHE A 105 6.99 -0.69 13.34
C PHE A 105 6.40 0.47 12.54
N ASN A 106 5.40 0.28 11.69
CA ASN A 106 4.86 1.34 10.84
C ASN A 106 4.38 2.58 11.62
N SER A 107 3.44 2.38 12.56
CA SER A 107 2.94 3.49 13.39
C SER A 107 3.98 4.00 14.38
N LEU A 108 4.82 3.08 14.90
CA LEU A 108 5.85 3.42 15.87
C LEU A 108 7.00 4.23 15.26
N ALA A 109 7.30 4.09 13.97
CA ALA A 109 8.26 4.95 13.28
C ALA A 109 7.86 6.44 13.34
N VAL A 110 6.53 6.72 13.21
CA VAL A 110 6.00 8.08 13.41
C VAL A 110 6.16 8.53 14.85
N SER A 111 5.90 7.63 15.81
CA SER A 111 6.06 7.92 17.25
C SER A 111 7.51 8.21 17.59
N VAL A 112 8.48 7.43 17.09
CA VAL A 112 9.93 7.65 17.27
C VAL A 112 10.34 9.04 16.74
N ILE A 113 9.90 9.42 15.51
CA ILE A 113 10.17 10.76 14.97
C ILE A 113 9.58 11.83 15.89
N SER A 114 8.35 11.63 16.35
CA SER A 114 7.62 12.63 17.15
C SER A 114 8.20 12.82 18.55
N THR A 115 8.83 11.78 19.11
CA THR A 115 9.47 11.85 20.44
C THR A 115 10.89 12.41 20.37
N LEU A 116 11.64 12.09 19.29
CA LEU A 116 13.03 12.54 19.15
C LEU A 116 13.18 13.94 18.55
N PHE A 117 12.18 14.43 17.82
CA PHE A 117 12.25 15.69 17.08
C PHE A 117 10.99 16.53 17.28
N SER A 118 11.15 17.87 17.30
CA SER A 118 10.07 18.84 17.47
C SER A 118 10.08 19.90 16.35
N GLY A 119 9.02 20.69 16.29
CA GLY A 119 8.89 21.85 15.37
C GLY A 119 9.07 21.44 13.90
N ASP A 120 9.76 22.31 13.14
CA ASP A 120 9.95 22.16 11.69
C ASP A 120 10.75 20.89 11.32
N THR A 121 11.68 20.48 12.19
CA THR A 121 12.45 19.24 11.95
C THR A 121 11.53 18.01 11.95
N ARG A 122 10.57 17.93 12.89
CA ARG A 122 9.57 16.85 12.93
C ARG A 122 8.71 16.87 11.67
N ALA A 123 8.17 18.05 11.30
CA ALA A 123 7.34 18.19 10.11
C ALA A 123 8.08 17.77 8.83
N THR A 124 9.33 18.21 8.68
CA THR A 124 10.20 17.86 7.55
C THR A 124 10.46 16.34 7.50
N LEU A 125 10.79 15.69 8.63
CA LEU A 125 11.07 14.25 8.67
C LEU A 125 9.83 13.43 8.34
N LEU A 126 8.65 13.84 8.80
CA LEU A 126 7.39 13.15 8.45
C LEU A 126 7.05 13.31 6.95
N GLY A 127 7.34 14.46 6.36
CA GLY A 127 7.20 14.68 4.91
C GLY A 127 8.16 13.79 4.10
N ILE A 128 9.45 13.80 4.48
CA ILE A 128 10.48 12.98 3.82
C ILE A 128 10.16 11.49 3.96
N ARG A 129 9.61 11.04 5.09
CA ARG A 129 9.22 9.66 5.33
C ARG A 129 8.34 9.11 4.21
N ASN A 130 7.28 9.82 3.82
CA ASN A 130 6.37 9.38 2.77
C ASN A 130 7.07 9.23 1.40
N SER A 131 7.93 10.19 1.06
CA SER A 131 8.74 10.10 -0.17
C SER A 131 9.72 8.93 -0.10
N THR A 132 10.31 8.67 1.06
CA THR A 132 11.22 7.55 1.31
C THR A 132 10.53 6.20 1.11
N GLU A 133 9.27 6.06 1.51
CA GLU A 133 8.47 4.84 1.28
C GLU A 133 8.28 4.56 -0.22
N SER A 134 7.91 5.58 -1.00
CA SER A 134 7.72 5.43 -2.45
C SER A 134 9.04 5.15 -3.20
N ILE A 135 10.11 5.82 -2.80
CA ILE A 135 11.46 5.58 -3.34
C ILE A 135 11.92 4.15 -2.97
N GLY A 136 11.70 3.74 -1.72
CA GLY A 136 11.99 2.38 -1.26
C GLY A 136 11.25 1.33 -2.08
N GLN A 137 9.96 1.53 -2.33
CA GLN A 137 9.17 0.63 -3.19
C GLN A 137 9.76 0.53 -4.60
N ALA A 138 10.10 1.65 -5.23
CA ALA A 138 10.69 1.66 -6.56
C ALA A 138 12.04 0.91 -6.60
N ILE A 139 12.95 1.22 -5.66
CA ILE A 139 14.27 0.60 -5.56
C ILE A 139 14.14 -0.92 -5.33
N PHE A 140 13.33 -1.35 -4.34
CA PHE A 140 13.20 -2.78 -4.04
C PHE A 140 12.51 -3.56 -5.15
N THR A 141 11.54 -2.96 -5.85
CA THR A 141 10.92 -3.60 -7.02
C THR A 141 11.94 -3.77 -8.17
N ALA A 142 12.77 -2.76 -8.43
CA ALA A 142 13.83 -2.85 -9.43
C ALA A 142 14.89 -3.90 -9.05
N LEU A 143 15.34 -3.90 -7.78
CA LEU A 143 16.30 -4.89 -7.28
C LEU A 143 15.74 -6.32 -7.32
N ALA A 144 14.47 -6.52 -6.92
CA ALA A 144 13.81 -7.82 -7.01
C ALA A 144 13.76 -8.30 -8.46
N GLY A 145 13.50 -7.39 -9.41
CA GLY A 145 13.52 -7.68 -10.84
C GLY A 145 14.91 -8.05 -11.36
N LEU A 146 15.98 -7.41 -10.89
CA LEU A 146 17.35 -7.80 -11.22
C LEU A 146 17.68 -9.20 -10.69
N LEU A 147 17.28 -9.50 -9.44
CA LEU A 147 17.51 -10.80 -8.83
C LEU A 147 16.66 -11.91 -9.46
N LEU A 148 15.55 -11.56 -10.11
CA LEU A 148 14.69 -12.50 -10.83
C LEU A 148 15.44 -13.24 -11.95
N ILE A 149 16.48 -12.64 -12.54
CA ILE A 149 17.34 -13.27 -13.57
C ILE A 149 18.00 -14.55 -13.03
N LEU A 150 18.30 -14.60 -11.71
CA LEU A 150 18.87 -15.77 -11.05
C LEU A 150 17.81 -16.82 -10.67
N GLY A 151 16.53 -16.49 -10.86
CA GLY A 151 15.37 -17.30 -10.49
C GLY A 151 14.45 -16.57 -9.49
N TRP A 152 13.16 -16.87 -9.55
CA TRP A 152 12.14 -16.14 -8.79
C TRP A 152 12.38 -16.11 -7.26
N ARG A 153 12.93 -17.17 -6.68
CA ARG A 153 13.23 -17.24 -5.24
C ARG A 153 14.22 -16.17 -4.79
N TYR A 154 15.17 -15.79 -5.65
CA TYR A 154 16.19 -14.80 -5.31
C TYR A 154 15.62 -13.37 -5.21
N SER A 155 14.44 -13.10 -5.78
CA SER A 155 13.75 -11.84 -5.56
C SER A 155 13.45 -11.56 -4.09
N PHE A 156 13.35 -12.60 -3.26
CA PHE A 156 13.16 -12.46 -1.80
C PHE A 156 14.42 -12.01 -1.05
N ALA A 157 15.61 -12.04 -1.68
CA ALA A 157 16.84 -11.56 -1.07
C ALA A 157 16.81 -10.06 -0.74
N ILE A 158 15.95 -9.28 -1.39
CA ILE A 158 15.75 -7.86 -1.06
C ILE A 158 15.40 -7.63 0.41
N TYR A 159 14.71 -8.59 1.05
CA TYR A 159 14.31 -8.46 2.45
C TYR A 159 15.49 -8.63 3.43
N LEU A 160 16.64 -9.14 2.99
CA LEU A 160 17.87 -9.16 3.79
C LEU A 160 18.36 -7.75 4.14
N ILE A 161 17.94 -6.71 3.38
CA ILE A 161 18.24 -5.30 3.70
C ILE A 161 17.68 -4.87 5.06
N ALA A 162 16.69 -5.59 5.58
CA ALA A 162 16.16 -5.33 6.92
C ALA A 162 17.24 -5.45 8.00
N PHE A 163 18.24 -6.33 7.83
CA PHE A 163 19.30 -6.53 8.82
C PHE A 163 20.28 -5.34 8.91
N PRO A 164 20.85 -4.80 7.80
CA PRO A 164 21.60 -3.54 7.87
C PRO A 164 20.78 -2.38 8.43
N ILE A 165 19.50 -2.24 8.04
CA ILE A 165 18.60 -1.21 8.58
C ILE A 165 18.42 -1.42 10.09
N LEU A 166 18.20 -2.66 10.54
CA LEU A 166 18.09 -3.03 11.95
C LEU A 166 19.33 -2.62 12.74
N LEU A 167 20.52 -2.98 12.26
CA LEU A 167 21.79 -2.62 12.90
C LEU A 167 21.96 -1.10 12.95
N PHE A 168 21.67 -0.40 11.86
CA PHE A 168 21.74 1.06 11.80
C PHE A 168 20.77 1.71 12.79
N PHE A 169 19.56 1.16 12.91
CA PHE A 169 18.55 1.62 13.87
C PHE A 169 19.01 1.40 15.32
N ILE A 170 19.50 0.21 15.67
CA ILE A 170 19.93 -0.11 17.02
C ILE A 170 21.08 0.80 17.47
N ILE A 171 22.06 1.06 16.59
CA ILE A 171 23.26 1.84 16.91
C ILE A 171 22.95 3.32 17.05
N PHE A 172 22.17 3.91 16.14
CA PHE A 172 22.03 5.36 16.02
C PHE A 172 20.76 5.94 16.62
N VAL A 173 19.76 5.10 16.96
CA VAL A 173 18.56 5.60 17.62
C VAL A 173 18.69 5.35 19.13
N PRO A 174 18.63 6.41 19.96
CA PRO A 174 18.73 6.26 21.42
C PRO A 174 17.49 5.52 21.96
N ASP A 175 17.63 4.95 23.16
CA ASP A 175 16.45 4.45 23.88
C ASP A 175 15.55 5.64 24.23
N VAL A 176 14.35 5.61 23.68
CA VAL A 176 13.31 6.60 23.97
C VAL A 176 12.73 6.23 25.33
N LYS A 177 13.04 7.02 26.38
CA LYS A 177 12.40 6.86 27.70
C LYS A 177 10.90 7.05 27.51
N ASP A 178 10.14 6.12 28.09
CA ASP A 178 8.71 6.00 27.98
C ASP A 178 7.96 7.31 28.33
N GLU A 179 7.77 8.22 27.38
CA GLU A 179 6.48 8.87 27.33
C GLU A 179 5.52 7.78 26.86
N LYS A 180 4.64 7.30 27.75
CA LYS A 180 3.61 6.31 27.43
C LYS A 180 3.08 6.65 26.04
N VAL A 181 3.31 5.76 25.07
CA VAL A 181 2.66 5.91 23.76
C VAL A 181 1.22 6.19 24.12
N VAL A 182 0.73 7.37 23.76
CA VAL A 182 -0.57 7.84 24.21
C VAL A 182 -1.55 6.75 23.83
N SER A 183 -1.76 5.85 24.78
CA SER A 183 -2.77 4.83 24.70
C SER A 183 -4.04 5.64 24.60
N GLU A 184 -4.73 5.47 23.49
CA GLU A 184 -6.04 6.04 23.22
C GLU A 184 -6.77 6.27 24.53
N GLU A 185 -6.99 7.55 24.85
CA GLU A 185 -7.88 7.94 25.95
C GLU A 185 -9.11 7.04 25.88
N LYS A 186 -9.54 6.52 27.04
CA LYS A 186 -10.71 5.66 27.24
C LYS A 186 -11.74 5.89 26.14
N GLN A 187 -12.07 4.82 25.42
CA GLN A 187 -13.04 4.83 24.33
C GLN A 187 -14.38 5.42 24.80
N VAL A 188 -14.49 6.72 24.76
CA VAL A 188 -15.81 7.35 24.71
C VAL A 188 -16.32 6.99 23.32
N LYS A 189 -17.44 6.29 23.24
CA LYS A 189 -18.12 5.93 21.99
C LYS A 189 -18.60 7.21 21.31
N GLU A 190 -17.71 7.91 20.61
CA GLU A 190 -18.06 9.04 19.78
C GLU A 190 -18.72 8.47 18.51
N LYS A 191 -19.97 8.83 18.26
CA LYS A 191 -20.66 8.42 17.02
C LYS A 191 -20.01 9.15 15.85
N LEU A 192 -19.38 8.40 14.95
CA LEU A 192 -18.83 8.95 13.73
C LEU A 192 -19.96 9.28 12.75
N PRO A 193 -19.84 10.39 12.00
CA PRO A 193 -20.74 10.69 10.91
C PRO A 193 -20.78 9.55 9.87
N ALA A 194 -21.95 9.28 9.28
CA ALA A 194 -22.10 8.23 8.26
C ALA A 194 -21.19 8.44 7.04
N SER A 195 -20.87 9.69 6.70
CA SER A 195 -19.93 10.04 5.64
C SER A 195 -18.51 9.51 5.85
N VAL A 196 -18.08 9.24 7.09
CA VAL A 196 -16.78 8.59 7.37
C VAL A 196 -16.73 7.20 6.74
N TYR A 197 -17.80 6.41 6.87
CA TYR A 197 -17.87 5.06 6.31
C TYR A 197 -17.85 5.08 4.78
N PHE A 198 -18.40 6.12 4.14
CA PHE A 198 -18.25 6.34 2.70
C PHE A 198 -16.77 6.54 2.32
N PHE A 199 -16.02 7.35 3.07
CA PHE A 199 -14.59 7.55 2.79
C PHE A 199 -13.76 6.30 3.05
N VAL A 200 -14.13 5.47 4.03
CA VAL A 200 -13.51 4.15 4.23
C VAL A 200 -13.77 3.24 3.02
N LEU A 201 -15.02 3.16 2.54
CA LEU A 201 -15.34 2.39 1.33
C LEU A 201 -14.61 2.92 0.10
N PHE A 202 -14.55 4.24 -0.05
CA PHE A 202 -13.80 4.87 -1.12
C PHE A 202 -12.32 4.45 -1.11
N ALA A 203 -11.66 4.49 0.06
CA ALA A 203 -10.28 4.05 0.22
C ALA A 203 -10.12 2.55 -0.08
N ILE A 204 -11.05 1.69 0.36
CA ILE A 204 -11.06 0.25 0.03
C ILE A 204 -11.06 0.05 -1.48
N VAL A 205 -11.99 0.70 -2.20
CA VAL A 205 -12.13 0.54 -3.66
C VAL A 205 -10.88 1.04 -4.39
N LEU A 206 -10.33 2.21 -4.01
CA LEU A 206 -9.12 2.75 -4.62
C LEU A 206 -7.93 1.82 -4.47
N VAL A 207 -7.67 1.36 -3.24
CA VAL A 207 -6.51 0.52 -2.95
C VAL A 207 -6.70 -0.87 -3.54
N MET A 208 -7.91 -1.44 -3.47
CA MET A 208 -8.25 -2.72 -4.09
C MET A 208 -7.94 -2.69 -5.59
N ASN A 209 -8.37 -1.63 -6.30
CA ASN A 209 -8.08 -1.48 -7.72
C ASN A 209 -6.57 -1.30 -8.00
N SER A 210 -5.87 -0.49 -7.20
CA SER A 210 -4.41 -0.31 -7.36
C SER A 210 -3.64 -1.61 -7.17
N TYR A 211 -4.01 -2.41 -6.16
CA TYR A 211 -3.40 -3.74 -5.97
C TYR A 211 -3.78 -4.71 -7.09
N ALA A 212 -5.04 -4.70 -7.56
CA ALA A 212 -5.45 -5.50 -8.71
C ALA A 212 -4.54 -5.27 -9.91
N ILE A 213 -4.25 -4.01 -10.22
CA ILE A 213 -3.36 -3.64 -11.33
C ILE A 213 -1.94 -4.18 -11.09
N THR A 214 -1.36 -3.91 -9.92
CA THR A 214 0.05 -4.23 -9.65
C THR A 214 0.33 -5.73 -9.52
N VAL A 215 -0.62 -6.53 -9.02
CA VAL A 215 -0.45 -7.99 -8.91
C VAL A 215 -0.79 -8.71 -10.22
N ARG A 216 -1.72 -8.18 -11.03
CA ARG A 216 -2.16 -8.79 -12.28
C ARG A 216 -1.30 -8.41 -13.48
N PHE A 217 -0.72 -7.20 -13.48
CA PHE A 217 0.08 -6.68 -14.60
C PHE A 217 1.21 -7.63 -15.02
N PRO A 218 2.02 -8.25 -14.12
CA PRO A 218 3.08 -9.16 -14.56
C PRO A 218 2.56 -10.37 -15.35
N SER A 219 1.39 -10.91 -14.93
CA SER A 219 0.77 -12.03 -15.64
C SER A 219 0.22 -11.64 -17.00
N LEU A 220 -0.42 -10.45 -17.10
CA LEU A 220 -0.85 -9.89 -18.39
C LEU A 220 0.35 -9.62 -19.33
N ALA A 221 1.44 -9.11 -18.78
CA ALA A 221 2.66 -8.87 -19.53
C ALA A 221 3.31 -10.19 -20.03
N ALA A 222 3.26 -11.25 -19.20
CA ALA A 222 3.76 -12.57 -19.55
C ALA A 222 2.90 -13.26 -20.61
N GLU A 223 1.58 -13.08 -20.63
CA GLU A 223 0.70 -13.58 -21.70
C GLU A 223 1.05 -12.97 -23.06
N ILE A 224 1.48 -11.71 -23.09
CA ILE A 224 1.81 -11.01 -24.35
C ILE A 224 3.25 -11.30 -24.80
N ASN A 225 4.21 -11.31 -23.87
CA ASN A 225 5.65 -11.33 -24.18
C ASN A 225 6.33 -12.66 -23.84
N GLY A 226 5.59 -13.64 -23.30
CA GLY A 226 6.10 -14.94 -22.85
C GLY A 226 6.42 -14.99 -21.36
N MET A 227 6.41 -16.21 -20.81
CA MET A 227 6.50 -16.45 -19.34
C MET A 227 7.79 -15.93 -18.69
N ASN A 228 8.88 -15.86 -19.43
CA ASN A 228 10.16 -15.35 -18.91
C ASN A 228 10.26 -13.81 -18.95
N TYR A 229 9.19 -13.13 -19.35
CA TYR A 229 9.21 -11.67 -19.42
C TYR A 229 9.24 -11.03 -18.01
N ASN A 230 10.24 -10.19 -17.78
CA ASN A 230 10.43 -9.52 -16.49
C ASN A 230 9.78 -8.12 -16.51
N ALA A 231 8.59 -8.02 -15.91
CA ALA A 231 7.83 -6.79 -15.82
C ALA A 231 8.25 -5.86 -14.66
N SER A 232 9.20 -6.28 -13.80
CA SER A 232 9.56 -5.56 -12.55
C SER A 232 10.05 -4.14 -12.79
N GLY A 233 10.79 -3.91 -13.89
CA GLY A 233 11.29 -2.58 -14.24
C GLY A 233 10.17 -1.57 -14.46
N TYR A 234 9.09 -1.96 -15.11
CA TYR A 234 7.92 -1.10 -15.32
C TYR A 234 7.13 -0.89 -14.03
N LEU A 235 6.96 -1.94 -13.21
CA LEU A 235 6.34 -1.84 -11.89
C LEU A 235 7.11 -0.88 -10.97
N ALA A 236 8.44 -0.85 -11.06
CA ALA A 236 9.28 0.06 -10.27
C ALA A 236 9.07 1.53 -10.63
N LEU A 237 8.65 1.85 -11.85
CA LEU A 237 8.36 3.22 -12.28
C LEU A 237 7.00 3.74 -11.79
N MET A 238 6.05 2.84 -11.47
CA MET A 238 4.71 3.25 -11.03
C MET A 238 4.71 4.13 -9.76
N PRO A 239 5.43 3.84 -8.66
CA PRO A 239 5.52 4.72 -7.51
C PRO A 239 6.12 6.09 -7.85
N ILE A 240 7.03 6.16 -8.83
CA ILE A 240 7.64 7.41 -9.29
C ILE A 240 6.57 8.31 -9.94
N MET A 241 5.65 7.75 -10.70
CA MET A 241 4.52 8.52 -11.27
C MET A 241 3.63 9.12 -10.18
N GLY A 242 3.44 8.42 -9.06
CA GLY A 242 2.75 8.95 -7.89
C GLY A 242 3.48 10.15 -7.26
N ILE A 243 4.81 10.09 -7.16
CA ILE A 243 5.63 11.21 -6.65
C ILE A 243 5.52 12.42 -7.58
N VAL A 244 5.70 12.23 -8.89
CA VAL A 244 5.58 13.32 -9.90
C VAL A 244 4.21 13.98 -9.81
N THR A 245 3.15 13.17 -9.72
CA THR A 245 1.78 13.68 -9.58
C THR A 245 1.59 14.44 -8.26
N GLY A 246 2.21 14.00 -7.17
CA GLY A 246 2.20 14.70 -5.89
C GLY A 246 2.75 16.12 -6.00
N PHE A 247 3.83 16.36 -6.77
CA PHE A 247 4.34 17.72 -7.04
C PHE A 247 3.37 18.56 -7.86
N ILE A 248 2.65 17.96 -8.80
CA ILE A 248 1.68 18.66 -9.67
C ILE A 248 0.36 18.90 -8.92
N PHE A 249 0.04 18.10 -7.91
CA PHE A 249 -1.23 18.17 -7.17
C PHE A 249 -1.58 19.60 -6.73
N GLY A 250 -0.63 20.33 -6.16
CA GLY A 250 -0.87 21.71 -5.68
C GLY A 250 -1.35 22.66 -6.78
N ALA A 251 -0.76 22.57 -7.98
CA ALA A 251 -1.14 23.39 -9.13
C ALA A 251 -2.53 23.01 -9.65
N VAL A 252 -2.79 21.72 -9.81
CA VAL A 252 -4.10 21.19 -10.26
C VAL A 252 -5.20 21.53 -9.26
N ASN A 253 -4.93 21.37 -7.96
CA ASN A 253 -5.90 21.65 -6.90
C ASN A 253 -6.24 23.14 -6.77
N LYS A 254 -5.32 24.06 -7.10
CA LYS A 254 -5.61 25.50 -7.14
C LYS A 254 -6.68 25.83 -8.18
N VAL A 255 -6.68 25.12 -9.32
CA VAL A 255 -7.62 25.34 -10.44
C VAL A 255 -8.92 24.58 -10.21
N LEU A 256 -8.83 23.27 -9.96
CA LEU A 256 -10.00 22.37 -9.90
C LEU A 256 -10.66 22.33 -8.52
N LYS A 257 -9.94 22.70 -7.45
CA LYS A 257 -10.45 22.72 -6.06
C LYS A 257 -11.11 21.36 -5.70
N LYS A 258 -12.39 21.36 -5.29
CA LYS A 258 -13.16 20.17 -4.95
C LYS A 258 -13.36 19.18 -6.13
N ASN A 259 -13.10 19.62 -7.36
CA ASN A 259 -13.20 18.77 -8.55
C ASN A 259 -11.91 17.99 -8.85
N THR A 260 -10.82 18.22 -8.12
CA THR A 260 -9.56 17.47 -8.28
C THR A 260 -9.78 15.97 -8.09
N VAL A 261 -10.63 15.57 -7.14
CA VAL A 261 -10.98 14.16 -6.93
C VAL A 261 -11.74 13.56 -8.11
N ILE A 262 -12.59 14.35 -8.78
CA ILE A 262 -13.31 13.91 -9.98
C ILE A 262 -12.32 13.56 -11.09
N LEU A 263 -11.32 14.42 -11.31
CA LEU A 263 -10.23 14.13 -12.24
C LEU A 263 -9.52 12.82 -11.88
N GLY A 264 -9.19 12.61 -10.60
CA GLY A 264 -8.56 11.36 -10.13
C GLY A 264 -9.41 10.12 -10.44
N LEU A 265 -10.73 10.18 -10.17
CA LEU A 265 -11.65 9.08 -10.45
C LEU A 265 -11.84 8.84 -11.96
N LEU A 266 -11.93 9.88 -12.78
CA LEU A 266 -11.99 9.76 -14.24
C LEU A 266 -10.72 9.13 -14.81
N LEU A 267 -9.53 9.53 -14.33
CA LEU A 267 -8.28 8.91 -14.71
C LEU A 267 -8.25 7.44 -14.29
N ASN A 268 -8.80 7.08 -13.13
CA ASN A 268 -8.88 5.70 -12.69
C ASN A 268 -9.82 4.85 -13.60
N ILE A 269 -10.92 5.43 -14.07
CA ILE A 269 -11.78 4.80 -15.10
C ILE A 269 -10.99 4.56 -16.39
N ILE A 270 -10.24 5.57 -16.87
CA ILE A 270 -9.41 5.45 -18.08
C ILE A 270 -8.35 4.33 -17.91
N VAL A 271 -7.72 4.26 -16.75
CA VAL A 271 -6.75 3.19 -16.44
C VAL A 271 -7.39 1.81 -16.59
N ASN A 272 -8.58 1.60 -16.01
CA ASN A 272 -9.27 0.32 -16.08
C ASN A 272 -9.76 0.00 -17.51
N LEU A 273 -10.12 1.01 -18.30
CA LEU A 273 -10.42 0.84 -19.73
C LEU A 273 -9.15 0.40 -20.50
N LEU A 274 -8.03 1.07 -20.29
CA LEU A 274 -6.78 0.73 -20.98
C LEU A 274 -6.31 -0.68 -20.66
N ILE A 275 -6.35 -1.09 -19.39
CA ILE A 275 -5.91 -2.42 -18.96
C ILE A 275 -6.93 -3.48 -19.37
N GLY A 276 -8.23 -3.23 -19.15
CA GLY A 276 -9.30 -4.17 -19.44
C GLY A 276 -9.50 -4.47 -20.93
N PHE A 277 -9.18 -3.50 -21.80
CA PHE A 277 -9.34 -3.62 -23.25
C PHE A 277 -8.01 -3.52 -24.01
N ALA A 278 -6.88 -3.81 -23.38
CA ALA A 278 -5.57 -3.83 -24.03
C ALA A 278 -5.50 -4.84 -25.18
N SER A 279 -6.30 -5.93 -25.14
CA SER A 279 -6.46 -6.93 -26.19
C SER A 279 -5.12 -7.43 -26.78
N GLY A 280 -4.14 -7.73 -25.90
CA GLY A 280 -2.81 -8.16 -26.30
C GLY A 280 -1.87 -7.03 -26.78
N ASN A 281 -2.30 -5.77 -26.79
CA ASN A 281 -1.44 -4.64 -27.11
C ASN A 281 -0.65 -4.19 -25.87
N TYR A 282 0.64 -4.56 -25.85
CA TYR A 282 1.53 -4.27 -24.74
C TYR A 282 1.72 -2.76 -24.47
N ALA A 283 1.73 -1.92 -25.51
CA ALA A 283 1.87 -0.47 -25.35
C ALA A 283 0.66 0.14 -24.60
N ILE A 284 -0.55 -0.30 -24.92
CA ILE A 284 -1.77 0.14 -24.20
C ILE A 284 -1.71 -0.31 -22.74
N LEU A 285 -1.27 -1.55 -22.49
CA LEU A 285 -1.12 -2.09 -21.14
C LEU A 285 -0.10 -1.27 -20.31
N LEU A 286 1.03 -0.87 -20.92
CA LEU A 286 2.04 -0.02 -20.28
C LEU A 286 1.51 1.38 -19.97
N ILE A 287 0.79 2.01 -20.90
CA ILE A 287 0.17 3.32 -20.67
C ILE A 287 -0.80 3.23 -19.49
N GLY A 288 -1.61 2.17 -19.44
CA GLY A 288 -2.51 1.90 -18.32
C GLY A 288 -1.77 1.76 -16.99
N LEU A 289 -0.65 1.01 -16.97
CA LEU A 289 0.19 0.84 -15.77
C LEU A 289 0.74 2.18 -15.28
N PHE A 290 1.38 2.96 -16.14
CA PHE A 290 1.99 4.23 -15.73
C PHE A 290 0.95 5.25 -15.28
N LEU A 291 -0.17 5.33 -15.98
CA LEU A 291 -1.27 6.19 -15.60
C LEU A 291 -1.88 5.79 -14.24
N SER A 292 -1.81 4.50 -13.86
CA SER A 292 -2.38 4.01 -12.59
C SER A 292 -1.70 4.58 -11.34
N GLY A 293 -0.49 5.10 -11.44
CA GLY A 293 0.19 5.82 -10.36
C GLY A 293 -0.42 7.19 -10.02
N VAL A 294 -1.23 7.75 -10.93
CA VAL A 294 -1.75 9.13 -10.83
C VAL A 294 -3.02 9.26 -9.96
N PRO A 295 -4.06 8.42 -10.10
CA PRO A 295 -5.36 8.61 -9.45
C PRO A 295 -5.28 8.76 -7.92
N ASN A 296 -4.46 7.95 -7.27
CA ASN A 296 -4.31 7.96 -5.82
C ASN A 296 -3.82 9.30 -5.29
N ALA A 297 -2.89 9.95 -5.99
CA ALA A 297 -2.34 11.25 -5.61
C ALA A 297 -3.39 12.38 -5.67
N PHE A 298 -4.46 12.23 -6.46
CA PHE A 298 -5.58 13.17 -6.49
C PHE A 298 -6.71 12.81 -5.53
N CYS A 299 -6.93 11.52 -5.25
CA CYS A 299 -8.05 11.06 -4.44
C CYS A 299 -7.76 11.07 -2.93
N PHE A 300 -6.57 10.64 -2.48
CA PHE A 300 -6.26 10.57 -1.05
C PHE A 300 -6.26 11.93 -0.34
N PRO A 301 -5.70 13.03 -0.88
CA PRO A 301 -5.80 14.33 -0.25
C PRO A 301 -7.25 14.79 -0.06
N TYR A 302 -8.14 14.47 -1.00
CA TYR A 302 -9.57 14.76 -0.86
C TYR A 302 -10.19 13.99 0.30
N ILE A 303 -9.90 12.68 0.43
CA ILE A 303 -10.40 11.86 1.55
C ILE A 303 -9.98 12.47 2.88
N TYR A 304 -8.68 12.72 3.09
CA TYR A 304 -8.17 13.24 4.37
C TYR A 304 -8.64 14.66 4.68
N ASN A 305 -8.71 15.54 3.68
CA ASN A 305 -9.25 16.89 3.87
C ASN A 305 -10.74 16.85 4.24
N SER A 306 -11.52 15.97 3.60
CA SER A 306 -12.93 15.79 3.91
C SER A 306 -13.13 15.28 5.34
N LEU A 307 -12.33 14.30 5.79
CA LEU A 307 -12.37 13.84 7.18
C LEU A 307 -12.14 15.00 8.16
N GLY A 308 -11.19 15.90 7.87
CA GLY A 308 -10.92 17.09 8.68
C GLY A 308 -12.09 18.07 8.77
N THR A 309 -12.97 18.10 7.77
CA THR A 309 -14.13 19.00 7.74
C THR A 309 -15.39 18.41 8.36
N ILE A 310 -15.55 17.08 8.33
CA ILE A 310 -16.76 16.40 8.83
C ILE A 310 -16.66 15.93 10.28
N THR A 311 -15.44 15.91 10.84
CA THR A 311 -15.20 15.50 12.21
C THR A 311 -15.11 16.72 13.14
N ASN A 312 -15.78 16.64 14.30
CA ASN A 312 -15.91 17.78 15.22
C ASN A 312 -14.82 17.80 16.32
N SER A 313 -14.02 16.74 16.44
CA SER A 313 -12.97 16.62 17.46
C SER A 313 -11.69 16.00 16.87
N LYS A 314 -10.55 16.31 17.48
CA LYS A 314 -9.27 15.69 17.14
C LYS A 314 -9.30 14.16 17.28
N LYS A 315 -10.06 13.67 18.27
CA LYS A 315 -10.25 12.25 18.53
C LYS A 315 -11.05 11.58 17.42
N SER A 316 -12.18 12.17 17.02
CA SER A 316 -13.00 11.72 15.89
C SER A 316 -12.20 11.71 14.59
N LEU A 317 -11.39 12.74 14.34
CA LEU A 317 -10.49 12.80 13.17
C LEU A 317 -9.45 11.65 13.19
N ASN A 318 -8.79 11.42 14.32
CA ASN A 318 -7.80 10.35 14.47
C ASN A 318 -8.45 8.98 14.25
N LEU A 319 -9.62 8.73 14.83
CA LEU A 319 -10.35 7.47 14.64
C LEU A 319 -10.77 7.28 13.17
N SER A 320 -11.30 8.32 12.53
CA SER A 320 -11.69 8.28 11.11
C SER A 320 -10.49 8.02 10.19
N THR A 321 -9.36 8.65 10.45
CA THR A 321 -8.11 8.42 9.71
C THR A 321 -7.61 6.98 9.89
N SER A 322 -7.67 6.44 11.11
CA SER A 322 -7.30 5.04 11.40
C SER A 322 -8.21 4.06 10.66
N LEU A 323 -9.53 4.32 10.61
CA LEU A 323 -10.47 3.49 9.86
C LEU A 323 -10.18 3.51 8.35
N VAL A 324 -9.83 4.66 7.78
CA VAL A 324 -9.42 4.77 6.37
C VAL A 324 -8.16 3.96 6.12
N LEU A 325 -7.15 4.03 6.99
CA LEU A 325 -5.92 3.24 6.85
C LEU A 325 -6.18 1.73 6.96
N ILE A 326 -7.06 1.30 7.86
CA ILE A 326 -7.53 -0.10 7.94
C ILE A 326 -8.23 -0.47 6.62
N GLY A 327 -9.10 0.41 6.11
CA GLY A 327 -9.77 0.23 4.82
C GLY A 327 -8.79 0.04 3.66
N CYS A 328 -7.71 0.83 3.61
CA CYS A 328 -6.63 0.64 2.63
C CYS A 328 -6.02 -0.77 2.67
N ASN A 329 -5.70 -1.25 3.88
CA ASN A 329 -5.13 -2.59 4.04
C ASN A 329 -6.14 -3.70 3.69
N ILE A 330 -7.43 -3.52 4.05
CA ILE A 330 -8.49 -4.42 3.63
C ILE A 330 -8.58 -4.45 2.09
N GLY A 331 -8.63 -3.30 1.43
CA GLY A 331 -8.66 -3.20 -0.03
C GLY A 331 -7.50 -3.93 -0.69
N GLY A 332 -6.27 -3.71 -0.20
CA GLY A 332 -5.10 -4.41 -0.69
C GLY A 332 -5.18 -5.92 -0.52
N PHE A 333 -5.60 -6.39 0.66
CA PHE A 333 -5.70 -7.82 0.97
C PHE A 333 -6.76 -8.54 0.12
N ILE A 334 -7.97 -7.97 0.00
CA ILE A 334 -9.08 -8.63 -0.71
C ILE A 334 -8.99 -8.57 -2.23
N SER A 335 -8.06 -7.79 -2.79
CA SER A 335 -7.95 -7.53 -4.24
C SER A 335 -7.90 -8.81 -5.08
N PRO A 336 -7.04 -9.82 -4.82
CA PRO A 336 -7.01 -11.06 -5.61
C PRO A 336 -8.30 -11.87 -5.50
N VAL A 337 -8.91 -11.88 -4.30
CA VAL A 337 -10.17 -12.59 -4.06
C VAL A 337 -11.32 -11.92 -4.83
N ALA A 338 -11.37 -10.58 -4.84
CA ALA A 338 -12.36 -9.83 -5.62
C ALA A 338 -12.22 -10.11 -7.11
N MET A 339 -10.99 -10.14 -7.64
CA MET A 339 -10.75 -10.49 -9.05
C MET A 339 -11.18 -11.93 -9.37
N GLU A 340 -10.90 -12.89 -8.49
CA GLU A 340 -11.34 -14.28 -8.66
C GLU A 340 -12.88 -14.40 -8.66
N VAL A 341 -13.54 -13.72 -7.72
CA VAL A 341 -15.02 -13.69 -7.67
C VAL A 341 -15.60 -13.10 -8.94
N ILE A 342 -15.06 -11.99 -9.43
CA ILE A 342 -15.48 -11.36 -10.69
C ILE A 342 -15.33 -12.33 -11.86
N GLN A 343 -14.19 -13.01 -11.99
CA GLN A 343 -13.97 -13.99 -13.05
C GLN A 343 -14.95 -15.17 -12.98
N LYS A 344 -15.23 -15.68 -11.77
CA LYS A 344 -16.23 -16.74 -11.57
C LYS A 344 -17.65 -16.31 -11.94
N VAL A 345 -18.05 -15.09 -11.54
CA VAL A 345 -19.40 -14.54 -11.82
C VAL A 345 -19.57 -14.24 -13.31
N THR A 346 -18.53 -13.75 -13.96
CA THR A 346 -18.57 -13.46 -15.42
C THR A 346 -18.34 -14.69 -16.28
N GLY A 347 -17.92 -15.82 -15.70
CA GLY A 347 -17.53 -17.02 -16.44
C GLY A 347 -16.29 -16.83 -17.32
N SER A 348 -15.51 -15.75 -17.11
CA SER A 348 -14.35 -15.41 -17.94
C SER A 348 -13.05 -15.91 -17.32
N ASN A 349 -12.21 -16.55 -18.13
CA ASN A 349 -10.84 -16.93 -17.77
C ASN A 349 -9.81 -15.84 -18.13
N ASP A 350 -10.25 -14.77 -18.81
CA ASP A 350 -9.39 -13.65 -19.16
C ASP A 350 -8.88 -12.94 -17.91
N LEU A 351 -7.57 -12.74 -17.80
CA LEU A 351 -6.95 -12.04 -16.69
C LEU A 351 -7.34 -10.55 -16.63
N ALA A 352 -7.74 -9.96 -17.75
CA ALA A 352 -8.18 -8.57 -17.84
C ALA A 352 -9.67 -8.36 -17.48
N ALA A 353 -10.49 -9.43 -17.44
CA ALA A 353 -11.94 -9.35 -17.20
C ALA A 353 -12.37 -8.59 -15.92
N PRO A 354 -11.61 -8.56 -14.81
CA PRO A 354 -12.00 -7.78 -13.63
C PRO A 354 -11.99 -6.26 -13.84
N PHE A 355 -11.14 -5.72 -14.70
CA PHE A 355 -10.93 -4.26 -14.80
C PHE A 355 -12.16 -3.50 -15.31
N PRO A 356 -12.94 -3.93 -16.32
CA PRO A 356 -14.21 -3.30 -16.68
C PRO A 356 -15.23 -3.27 -15.53
N ILE A 357 -15.24 -4.27 -14.65
CA ILE A 357 -16.14 -4.31 -13.48
C ILE A 357 -15.73 -3.28 -12.43
N PHE A 358 -14.40 -3.07 -12.22
CA PHE A 358 -13.93 -2.00 -11.34
C PHE A 358 -14.39 -0.62 -11.78
N ILE A 359 -14.62 -0.39 -13.08
CA ILE A 359 -15.21 0.87 -13.58
C ILE A 359 -16.58 1.13 -12.92
N GLY A 360 -17.42 0.09 -12.82
CA GLY A 360 -18.72 0.21 -12.14
C GLY A 360 -18.59 0.62 -10.68
N LEU A 361 -17.64 0.04 -9.94
CA LEU A 361 -17.37 0.41 -8.55
C LEU A 361 -16.86 1.86 -8.44
N ILE A 362 -15.96 2.27 -9.33
CA ILE A 362 -15.41 3.64 -9.35
C ILE A 362 -16.51 4.65 -9.71
N LEU A 363 -17.43 4.32 -10.63
CA LEU A 363 -18.58 5.16 -10.96
C LEU A 363 -19.52 5.33 -9.75
N LEU A 364 -19.76 4.29 -8.96
CA LEU A 364 -20.53 4.42 -7.72
C LEU A 364 -19.87 5.37 -6.73
N ILE A 365 -18.53 5.27 -6.56
CA ILE A 365 -17.77 6.22 -5.74
C ILE A 365 -17.86 7.65 -6.31
N LEU A 366 -17.76 7.81 -7.64
CA LEU A 366 -17.88 9.11 -8.29
C LEU A 366 -19.25 9.75 -8.04
N LEU A 367 -20.32 8.97 -8.14
CA LEU A 367 -21.68 9.45 -7.82
C LEU A 367 -21.79 9.88 -6.36
N GLY A 368 -21.23 9.11 -5.43
CA GLY A 368 -21.16 9.49 -4.01
C GLY A 368 -20.39 10.79 -3.77
N VAL A 369 -19.25 10.97 -4.42
CA VAL A 369 -18.45 12.21 -4.36
C VAL A 369 -19.24 13.40 -4.94
N LEU A 370 -19.90 13.22 -6.08
CA LEU A 370 -20.74 14.26 -6.68
C LEU A 370 -21.88 14.65 -5.74
N TYR A 371 -22.55 13.66 -5.13
CA TYR A 371 -23.59 13.91 -4.14
C TYR A 371 -23.05 14.74 -2.96
N LEU A 372 -21.96 14.33 -2.34
CA LEU A 372 -21.35 15.06 -1.20
C LEU A 372 -20.90 16.48 -1.58
N ASN A 373 -20.40 16.68 -2.79
CA ASN A 373 -19.89 17.99 -3.24
C ASN A 373 -20.98 18.97 -3.68
N TYR A 374 -22.13 18.47 -4.17
CA TYR A 374 -23.14 19.29 -4.87
C TYR A 374 -24.55 19.15 -4.34
N ALA A 375 -24.85 18.18 -3.44
CA ALA A 375 -26.17 18.09 -2.82
C ALA A 375 -26.46 19.34 -1.97
N PRO A 376 -27.71 19.83 -1.94
CA PRO A 376 -28.08 20.94 -1.10
C PRO A 376 -27.87 20.59 0.39
N LYS A 377 -27.19 21.46 1.13
CA LYS A 377 -26.80 21.28 2.56
C LYS A 377 -27.98 21.02 3.54
N LYS A 378 -29.21 20.90 3.07
CA LYS A 378 -30.41 20.63 3.90
C LYS A 378 -30.65 19.15 4.23
N ILE A 379 -29.83 18.22 3.72
CA ILE A 379 -30.04 16.75 3.84
C ILE A 379 -28.89 16.08 4.62
N LEU A 380 -27.89 16.81 5.04
CA LEU A 380 -26.79 16.38 5.92
C LEU A 380 -26.94 17.01 7.30
#